data_c782d8a7a9a588ed08a20c4583a2b549
#
_entry.id   c782d8a7a9a588ed08a20c4583a2b549
#
_cell.length_a   1.000
_cell.length_b   1.000
_cell.length_c   1.000
_cell.angle_alpha   90.00
_cell.angle_beta   90.00
_cell.angle_gamma   90.00
#
_symmetry.space_group_name_H-M   'P 1'
#
loop_
_entity.id
_entity.type
_entity.pdbx_description
1 polymer ?
#
loop_
_entity_poly.entity_id
_entity_poly.type
_entity_poly.pdbx_seq_one_letter_code
_entity_poly.pdbx_strand_id
1 'polypeptide(L)'
;MGTHNILWNLTKKCFTAGLIGLTVSDRYFSVVPVRGTSMSPTFNPRANSLTDDYVLLEKLCLEKYKFSSGDIVVFRSPSNYREKHIKRIVGLPGDWIGISHDVVKVPQGHCWVEGDNSASSMDSRSFGPIPLGLIQGRVTHIVWPPQRISKIKRYGST
;
A
#
# COMPACT_ATOMS: atom_id res chain seq x y z
N MET A 1 22.67 -34.56 -32.62
CA MET A 1 23.11 -33.15 -32.28
C MET A 1 21.97 -32.14 -32.25
N GLY A 2 20.77 -32.40 -32.75
CA GLY A 2 19.66 -31.44 -32.82
C GLY A 2 18.89 -31.18 -31.50
N THR A 3 18.67 -32.24 -30.71
CA THR A 3 17.82 -32.16 -29.50
C THR A 3 18.45 -31.33 -28.36
N HIS A 4 19.75 -31.40 -28.19
CA HIS A 4 20.46 -30.64 -27.16
C HIS A 4 20.37 -29.13 -27.43
N ASN A 5 20.47 -28.68 -28.65
CA ASN A 5 20.37 -27.28 -29.04
C ASN A 5 18.93 -26.75 -28.88
N ILE A 6 17.92 -27.59 -29.15
CA ILE A 6 16.52 -27.22 -28.97
C ILE A 6 16.21 -27.05 -27.47
N LEU A 7 16.59 -28.00 -26.63
CA LEU A 7 16.44 -27.93 -25.18
C LEU A 7 17.15 -26.70 -24.60
N TRP A 8 18.37 -26.44 -25.00
CA TRP A 8 19.15 -25.29 -24.55
C TRP A 8 18.49 -23.96 -24.93
N ASN A 9 17.97 -23.86 -26.15
CA ASN A 9 17.26 -22.65 -26.60
C ASN A 9 15.92 -22.45 -25.89
N LEU A 10 15.18 -23.52 -25.59
CA LEU A 10 13.96 -23.45 -24.79
C LEU A 10 14.25 -23.01 -23.36
N THR A 11 15.26 -23.58 -22.73
CA THR A 11 15.68 -23.19 -21.36
C THR A 11 16.07 -21.71 -21.29
N LYS A 12 16.84 -21.21 -22.26
CA LYS A 12 17.18 -19.79 -22.34
C LYS A 12 15.94 -18.91 -22.48
N LYS A 13 15.03 -19.27 -23.38
CA LYS A 13 13.78 -18.50 -23.58
C LYS A 13 12.91 -18.48 -22.32
N CYS A 14 12.75 -19.62 -21.66
CA CYS A 14 12.00 -19.69 -20.38
C CYS A 14 12.67 -18.85 -19.29
N PHE A 15 13.98 -18.92 -19.19
CA PHE A 15 14.75 -18.13 -18.20
C PHE A 15 14.65 -16.63 -18.46
N THR A 16 14.84 -16.20 -19.72
CA THR A 16 14.70 -14.77 -20.08
C THR A 16 13.27 -14.27 -19.90
N ALA A 17 12.26 -15.05 -20.28
CA ALA A 17 10.86 -14.69 -20.05
C ALA A 17 10.54 -14.59 -18.55
N GLY A 18 11.08 -15.52 -17.75
CA GLY A 18 10.96 -15.49 -16.29
C GLY A 18 11.60 -14.24 -15.67
N LEU A 19 12.81 -13.86 -16.09
CA LEU A 19 13.48 -12.65 -15.61
C LEU A 19 12.71 -11.39 -16.00
N ILE A 20 12.24 -11.29 -17.23
CA ILE A 20 11.43 -10.15 -17.69
C ILE A 20 10.13 -10.08 -16.87
N GLY A 21 9.45 -11.21 -16.69
CA GLY A 21 8.22 -11.28 -15.89
C GLY A 21 8.43 -10.84 -14.44
N LEU A 22 9.51 -11.28 -13.79
CA LEU A 22 9.87 -10.85 -12.43
C LEU A 22 10.18 -9.35 -12.37
N THR A 23 10.96 -8.83 -13.32
CA THR A 23 11.33 -7.40 -13.34
C THR A 23 10.10 -6.52 -13.55
N VAL A 24 9.22 -6.89 -14.47
CA VAL A 24 7.96 -6.18 -14.73
C VAL A 24 7.04 -6.27 -13.51
N SER A 25 6.92 -7.46 -12.91
CA SER A 25 6.10 -7.64 -11.71
C SER A 25 6.58 -6.77 -10.57
N ASP A 26 7.88 -6.75 -10.28
CA ASP A 26 8.45 -5.93 -9.18
C ASP A 26 8.30 -4.42 -9.43
N ARG A 27 8.28 -4.00 -10.71
CA ARG A 27 8.05 -2.60 -11.08
C ARG A 27 6.63 -2.13 -10.76
N TYR A 28 5.64 -3.00 -10.90
CA TYR A 28 4.22 -2.64 -10.79
C TYR A 28 3.54 -3.16 -9.54
N PHE A 29 4.04 -4.23 -8.95
CA PHE A 29 3.45 -4.85 -7.77
C PHE A 29 4.52 -5.24 -6.75
N SER A 30 4.15 -5.26 -5.48
CA SER A 30 4.98 -5.79 -4.40
C SER A 30 4.09 -6.42 -3.34
N VAL A 31 4.60 -7.44 -2.66
CA VAL A 31 3.94 -8.01 -1.47
C VAL A 31 4.66 -7.50 -0.24
N VAL A 32 3.93 -6.91 0.69
CA VAL A 32 4.48 -6.32 1.91
C VAL A 32 3.75 -6.84 3.15
N PRO A 33 4.47 -7.12 4.26
CA PRO A 33 3.84 -7.46 5.53
C PRO A 33 3.23 -6.21 6.18
N VAL A 34 2.07 -6.38 6.80
CA VAL A 34 1.42 -5.35 7.61
C VAL A 34 1.72 -5.63 9.07
N ARG A 35 2.48 -4.75 9.71
CA ARG A 35 2.86 -4.87 11.12
C ARG A 35 2.13 -3.84 11.97
N GLY A 36 1.86 -4.25 13.23
CA GLY A 36 1.21 -3.37 14.20
C GLY A 36 -0.31 -3.35 14.08
N THR A 37 -0.92 -2.60 14.99
CA THR A 37 -2.39 -2.58 15.23
C THR A 37 -3.07 -1.33 14.69
N SER A 38 -2.33 -0.39 14.10
CA SER A 38 -2.86 0.92 13.69
C SER A 38 -3.94 0.86 12.60
N MET A 39 -4.02 -0.26 11.87
CA MET A 39 -5.02 -0.51 10.83
C MET A 39 -6.02 -1.60 11.23
N SER A 40 -6.09 -1.98 12.50
CA SER A 40 -7.13 -2.88 12.99
C SER A 40 -8.49 -2.20 12.95
N PRO A 41 -9.60 -2.92 12.64
CA PRO A 41 -9.68 -4.36 12.35
C PRO A 41 -9.43 -4.73 10.89
N THR A 42 -9.17 -3.76 10.00
CA THR A 42 -8.96 -4.04 8.57
C THR A 42 -7.82 -5.00 8.35
N PHE A 43 -6.69 -4.77 9.02
CA PHE A 43 -5.55 -5.69 9.05
C PHE A 43 -5.27 -6.13 10.48
N ASN A 44 -4.68 -7.34 10.62
CA ASN A 44 -4.25 -7.91 11.90
C ASN A 44 -5.34 -7.76 12.99
N PRO A 45 -6.57 -8.27 12.78
CA PRO A 45 -7.70 -8.02 13.71
C PRO A 45 -7.49 -8.65 15.08
N ARG A 46 -6.54 -9.57 15.20
CA ARG A 46 -6.14 -10.20 16.47
C ARG A 46 -4.73 -9.72 16.82
N ALA A 47 -4.60 -8.95 17.87
CA ALA A 47 -3.32 -8.42 18.36
C ALA A 47 -2.27 -9.50 18.68
N ASN A 48 -2.70 -10.73 18.94
CA ASN A 48 -1.85 -11.89 19.29
C ASN A 48 -1.75 -12.91 18.14
N SER A 49 -2.04 -12.54 16.91
CA SER A 49 -1.82 -13.44 15.77
C SER A 49 -0.32 -13.63 15.55
N LEU A 50 0.11 -14.89 15.49
CA LEU A 50 1.51 -15.25 15.17
C LEU A 50 1.86 -14.98 13.69
N THR A 51 0.87 -14.59 12.89
CA THR A 51 1.04 -14.34 11.47
C THR A 51 0.55 -12.95 11.11
N ASP A 52 1.44 -12.13 10.57
CA ASP A 52 1.09 -10.84 9.97
C ASP A 52 0.26 -11.05 8.69
N ASP A 53 -0.63 -10.10 8.39
CA ASP A 53 -1.25 -10.02 7.07
C ASP A 53 -0.21 -9.57 6.03
N TYR A 54 -0.19 -10.23 4.88
CA TYR A 54 0.57 -9.77 3.72
C TYR A 54 -0.39 -9.20 2.68
N VAL A 55 -0.03 -8.05 2.14
CA VAL A 55 -0.87 -7.30 1.23
C VAL A 55 -0.18 -7.09 -0.12
N LEU A 56 -0.98 -7.07 -1.18
CA LEU A 56 -0.54 -6.72 -2.52
C LEU A 56 -0.56 -5.19 -2.69
N LEU A 57 0.62 -4.63 -2.91
CA LEU A 57 0.84 -3.22 -3.18
C LEU A 57 0.88 -3.00 -4.69
N GLU A 58 0.00 -2.19 -5.22
CA GLU A 58 -0.06 -1.75 -6.62
C GLU A 58 0.62 -0.40 -6.74
N LYS A 59 1.52 -0.27 -7.72
CA LYS A 59 2.35 0.92 -7.93
C LYS A 59 1.94 1.74 -9.17
N LEU A 60 1.01 1.25 -10.00
CA LEU A 60 0.51 1.97 -11.19
C LEU A 60 -0.16 3.30 -10.83
N CYS A 61 -0.75 3.39 -9.63
CA CYS A 61 -1.35 4.61 -9.11
C CYS A 61 -0.34 5.77 -9.00
N LEU A 62 0.96 5.48 -8.88
CA LEU A 62 2.02 6.47 -8.73
C LEU A 62 2.31 7.24 -10.02
N GLU A 63 2.13 6.61 -11.18
CA GLU A 63 2.46 7.23 -12.48
C GLU A 63 1.68 8.52 -12.74
N LYS A 64 0.45 8.61 -12.22
CA LYS A 64 -0.43 9.78 -12.40
C LYS A 64 -0.97 10.30 -11.07
N TYR A 65 -0.42 9.86 -9.94
CA TYR A 65 -0.92 10.17 -8.59
C TYR A 65 -2.45 9.98 -8.46
N LYS A 66 -2.96 8.88 -9.07
CA LYS A 66 -4.39 8.57 -9.07
C LYS A 66 -4.79 7.87 -7.76
N PHE A 67 -5.06 8.67 -6.76
CA PHE A 67 -5.59 8.22 -5.48
C PHE A 67 -7.05 8.65 -5.32
N SER A 68 -7.76 7.90 -4.48
CA SER A 68 -9.14 8.20 -4.09
C SER A 68 -9.24 8.19 -2.56
N SER A 69 -10.17 8.95 -2.02
CA SER A 69 -10.52 8.82 -0.61
C SER A 69 -10.96 7.37 -0.32
N GLY A 70 -10.52 6.85 0.81
CA GLY A 70 -10.69 5.44 1.19
C GLY A 70 -9.60 4.49 0.69
N ASP A 71 -8.70 4.90 -0.20
CA ASP A 71 -7.55 4.07 -0.59
C ASP A 71 -6.62 3.85 0.61
N ILE A 72 -6.14 2.61 0.77
CA ILE A 72 -5.09 2.31 1.75
C ILE A 72 -3.75 2.36 1.02
N VAL A 73 -2.82 3.14 1.56
CA VAL A 73 -1.52 3.39 0.96
C VAL A 73 -0.38 3.02 1.90
N VAL A 74 0.73 2.58 1.31
CA VAL A 74 2.02 2.45 2.00
C VAL A 74 2.85 3.66 1.63
N PHE A 75 3.42 4.33 2.63
CA PHE A 75 4.24 5.53 2.43
C PHE A 75 5.42 5.55 3.39
N ARG A 76 6.43 6.35 3.08
CA ARG A 76 7.56 6.60 3.98
C ARG A 76 7.17 7.65 5.01
N SER A 77 7.57 7.43 6.26
CA SER A 77 7.32 8.40 7.33
C SER A 77 7.93 9.77 6.99
N PRO A 78 7.19 10.87 7.19
CA PRO A 78 7.75 12.20 6.97
C PRO A 78 8.85 12.55 7.98
N SER A 79 8.82 11.98 9.18
CA SER A 79 9.82 12.22 10.24
C SER A 79 11.01 11.25 10.13
N ASN A 80 10.82 10.04 9.61
CA ASN A 80 11.88 9.04 9.44
C ASN A 80 11.67 8.24 8.16
N TYR A 81 12.30 8.65 7.07
CA TYR A 81 12.11 8.04 5.74
C TYR A 81 12.50 6.55 5.66
N ARG A 82 13.20 6.00 6.66
CA ARG A 82 13.51 4.56 6.77
C ARG A 82 12.31 3.75 7.19
N GLU A 83 11.37 4.38 7.89
CA GLU A 83 10.14 3.73 8.35
C GLU A 83 9.05 3.80 7.28
N LYS A 84 8.31 2.71 7.16
CA LYS A 84 7.14 2.62 6.28
C LYS A 84 5.90 2.53 7.15
N HIS A 85 4.91 3.31 6.79
CA HIS A 85 3.59 3.29 7.40
C HIS A 85 2.55 2.83 6.39
N ILE A 86 1.50 2.20 6.91
CA ILE A 86 0.30 1.86 6.16
C ILE A 86 -0.88 2.59 6.79
N LYS A 87 -1.60 3.40 6.01
CA LYS A 87 -2.74 4.19 6.46
C LYS A 87 -3.76 4.34 5.33
N ARG A 88 -4.96 4.80 5.71
CA ARG A 88 -6.04 5.11 4.78
C ARG A 88 -6.02 6.59 4.42
N ILE A 89 -6.16 6.92 3.13
CA ILE A 89 -6.39 8.29 2.67
C ILE A 89 -7.81 8.69 3.07
N VAL A 90 -7.92 9.76 3.86
CA VAL A 90 -9.18 10.35 4.29
C VAL A 90 -9.45 11.64 3.51
N GLY A 91 -8.40 12.40 3.18
CA GLY A 91 -8.51 13.64 2.42
C GLY A 91 -7.50 13.72 1.28
N LEU A 92 -7.98 14.25 0.15
CA LEU A 92 -7.21 14.51 -1.06
C LEU A 92 -6.78 15.99 -1.14
N PRO A 93 -5.88 16.36 -2.06
CA PRO A 93 -5.46 17.75 -2.23
C PRO A 93 -6.66 18.70 -2.42
N GLY A 94 -6.78 19.70 -1.57
CA GLY A 94 -7.86 20.68 -1.59
C GLY A 94 -9.03 20.38 -0.65
N ASP A 95 -9.14 19.17 -0.12
CA ASP A 95 -10.18 18.79 0.83
C ASP A 95 -10.01 19.51 2.18
N TRP A 96 -11.12 19.67 2.90
CA TRP A 96 -11.15 20.21 4.25
C TRP A 96 -11.38 19.07 5.24
N ILE A 97 -10.51 18.93 6.22
CA ILE A 97 -10.56 17.89 7.26
C ILE A 97 -10.84 18.55 8.60
N GLY A 98 -11.92 18.12 9.26
CA GLY A 98 -12.24 18.54 10.63
C GLY A 98 -11.41 17.73 11.63
N ILE A 99 -10.70 18.43 12.53
CA ILE A 99 -9.90 17.83 13.62
C ILE A 99 -10.41 18.44 14.92
N SER A 100 -11.14 17.64 15.70
CA SER A 100 -11.67 18.05 17.03
C SER A 100 -12.27 19.46 17.08
N HIS A 101 -11.44 20.50 17.11
CA HIS A 101 -11.83 21.91 17.21
C HIS A 101 -11.34 22.77 16.04
N ASP A 102 -10.56 22.18 15.11
CA ASP A 102 -9.95 22.89 13.98
C ASP A 102 -10.33 22.25 12.64
N VAL A 103 -10.19 23.05 11.57
CA VAL A 103 -10.39 22.57 10.20
C VAL A 103 -9.11 22.84 9.42
N VAL A 104 -8.54 21.78 8.85
CA VAL A 104 -7.31 21.84 8.07
C VAL A 104 -7.62 21.61 6.60
N LYS A 105 -7.15 22.52 5.75
CA LYS A 105 -7.18 22.33 4.30
C LYS A 105 -5.98 21.51 3.88
N VAL A 106 -6.21 20.42 3.15
CA VAL A 106 -5.13 19.59 2.59
C VAL A 106 -4.44 20.37 1.47
N PRO A 107 -3.12 20.66 1.57
CA PRO A 107 -2.40 21.42 0.55
C PRO A 107 -2.33 20.66 -0.78
N GLN A 108 -2.09 21.39 -1.88
CA GLN A 108 -1.81 20.78 -3.18
C GLN A 108 -0.57 19.87 -3.08
N GLY A 109 -0.63 18.71 -3.75
CA GLY A 109 0.45 17.71 -3.71
C GLY A 109 0.55 16.90 -2.41
N HIS A 110 -0.40 17.06 -1.48
CA HIS A 110 -0.47 16.35 -0.20
C HIS A 110 -1.77 15.57 -0.07
N CYS A 111 -1.81 14.62 0.86
CA CYS A 111 -3.02 13.95 1.29
C CYS A 111 -3.06 13.82 2.81
N TRP A 112 -4.26 13.64 3.34
CA TRP A 112 -4.50 13.36 4.75
C TRP A 112 -4.71 11.86 4.94
N VAL A 113 -3.94 11.24 5.83
CA VAL A 113 -3.98 9.81 6.07
C VAL A 113 -4.27 9.50 7.53
N GLU A 114 -5.10 8.50 7.78
CA GLU A 114 -5.45 8.03 9.13
C GLU A 114 -5.38 6.53 9.25
N GLY A 115 -5.10 6.05 10.46
CA GLY A 115 -5.22 4.63 10.78
C GLY A 115 -6.66 4.28 11.11
N ASP A 116 -7.09 3.07 10.70
CA ASP A 116 -8.42 2.56 11.01
C ASP A 116 -8.62 2.33 12.53
N ASN A 117 -7.52 2.19 13.28
CA ASN A 117 -7.49 2.16 14.74
C ASN A 117 -6.99 3.50 15.28
N SER A 118 -7.89 4.45 15.48
CA SER A 118 -7.58 5.80 15.93
C SER A 118 -6.84 5.86 17.28
N ALA A 119 -7.13 4.93 18.17
CA ALA A 119 -6.53 4.89 19.51
C ALA A 119 -5.04 4.45 19.50
N SER A 120 -4.59 3.76 18.44
CA SER A 120 -3.23 3.21 18.31
C SER A 120 -2.57 3.59 16.98
N SER A 121 -2.84 4.81 16.49
CA SER A 121 -2.32 5.25 15.20
C SER A 121 -1.56 6.57 15.31
N MET A 122 -0.29 6.56 14.90
CA MET A 122 0.44 7.76 14.56
C MET A 122 0.17 8.06 13.07
N ASP A 123 -0.55 9.16 12.80
CA ASP A 123 -1.03 9.51 11.47
C ASP A 123 -1.13 11.04 11.30
N SER A 124 -1.85 11.51 10.28
CA SER A 124 -1.94 12.94 9.97
C SER A 124 -2.49 13.81 11.10
N ARG A 125 -3.20 13.22 12.05
CA ARG A 125 -3.60 13.95 13.28
C ARG A 125 -2.41 14.33 14.14
N SER A 126 -1.27 13.62 14.01
CA SER A 126 -0.04 13.88 14.75
C SER A 126 1.00 14.66 13.93
N PHE A 127 1.17 14.35 12.67
CA PHE A 127 2.24 14.92 11.82
C PHE A 127 1.73 15.76 10.64
N GLY A 128 0.42 15.94 10.50
CA GLY A 128 -0.17 16.74 9.42
C GLY A 128 -0.27 16.00 8.08
N PRO A 129 -0.65 16.70 7.00
CA PRO A 129 -0.76 16.14 5.66
C PRO A 129 0.60 15.64 5.15
N ILE A 130 0.62 14.52 4.44
CA ILE A 130 1.84 13.96 3.85
C ILE A 130 1.96 14.29 2.37
N PRO A 131 3.16 14.57 1.84
CA PRO A 131 3.38 14.69 0.41
C PRO A 131 3.01 13.41 -0.34
N LEU A 132 2.30 13.52 -1.46
CA LEU A 132 1.96 12.39 -2.32
C LEU A 132 3.19 11.62 -2.81
N GLY A 133 4.33 12.32 -2.96
CA GLY A 133 5.61 11.71 -3.35
C GLY A 133 6.21 10.73 -2.33
N LEU A 134 5.73 10.71 -1.08
CA LEU A 134 6.13 9.72 -0.09
C LEU A 134 5.42 8.39 -0.25
N ILE A 135 4.31 8.34 -1.00
CA ILE A 135 3.52 7.13 -1.22
C ILE A 135 4.31 6.17 -2.12
N GLN A 136 4.36 4.91 -1.71
CA GLN A 136 5.05 3.84 -2.42
C GLN A 136 4.11 2.95 -3.23
N GLY A 137 2.81 3.05 -2.99
CA GLY A 137 1.77 2.31 -3.70
C GLY A 137 0.48 2.20 -2.89
N ARG A 138 -0.52 1.64 -3.54
CA ARG A 138 -1.86 1.40 -3.00
C ARG A 138 -2.06 -0.07 -2.70
N VAL A 139 -2.63 -0.38 -1.56
CA VAL A 139 -2.99 -1.74 -1.16
C VAL A 139 -4.29 -2.13 -1.84
N THR A 140 -4.29 -3.27 -2.53
CA THR A 140 -5.46 -3.75 -3.28
C THR A 140 -6.06 -5.02 -2.70
N HIS A 141 -5.23 -5.93 -2.21
CA HIS A 141 -5.67 -7.24 -1.70
C HIS A 141 -4.87 -7.65 -0.47
N ILE A 142 -5.51 -8.41 0.42
CA ILE A 142 -4.81 -9.28 1.37
C ILE A 142 -4.50 -10.57 0.60
N VAL A 143 -3.23 -11.01 0.61
CA VAL A 143 -2.77 -12.21 -0.11
C VAL A 143 -2.35 -13.32 0.83
N TRP A 144 -2.19 -13.04 2.11
CA TRP A 144 -1.89 -14.00 3.16
C TRP A 144 -2.39 -13.48 4.52
N PRO A 145 -2.85 -14.31 5.43
CA PRO A 145 -2.99 -15.77 5.35
C PRO A 145 -4.15 -16.21 4.45
N PRO A 146 -4.16 -17.48 3.98
CA PRO A 146 -5.18 -17.97 3.01
C PRO A 146 -6.63 -17.71 3.44
N GLN A 147 -6.92 -17.78 4.74
CA GLN A 147 -8.25 -17.56 5.30
C GLN A 147 -8.72 -16.10 5.21
N ARG A 148 -7.81 -15.19 4.90
CA ARG A 148 -8.07 -13.75 4.83
C ARG A 148 -7.88 -13.15 3.44
N ILE A 149 -7.60 -13.97 2.44
CA ILE A 149 -7.46 -13.49 1.05
C ILE A 149 -8.74 -12.78 0.65
N SER A 150 -8.62 -11.48 0.38
CA SER A 150 -9.74 -10.64 0.01
C SER A 150 -9.30 -9.36 -0.67
N LYS A 151 -10.18 -8.78 -1.48
CA LYS A 151 -10.00 -7.44 -2.03
C LYS A 151 -10.28 -6.40 -0.95
N ILE A 152 -9.45 -5.37 -0.88
CA ILE A 152 -9.67 -4.25 0.04
C ILE A 152 -10.85 -3.41 -0.44
N LYS A 153 -11.82 -3.18 0.46
CA LYS A 153 -12.95 -2.29 0.21
C LYS A 153 -12.54 -0.84 0.49
N ARG A 154 -12.91 0.06 -0.43
CA ARG A 154 -12.86 1.50 -0.17
C ARG A 154 -14.10 1.86 0.65
N TYR A 155 -13.95 2.58 1.75
CA TYR A 155 -15.09 3.18 2.41
C TYR A 155 -15.53 4.40 1.57
N GLY A 156 -16.83 4.44 1.19
CA GLY A 156 -17.41 5.57 0.48
C GLY A 156 -17.63 5.41 -1.03
N SER A 157 -17.39 4.23 -1.61
CA SER A 157 -17.90 3.90 -2.95
C SER A 157 -19.29 3.24 -2.82
N THR A 158 -20.33 4.05 -2.74
CA THR A 158 -21.69 3.67 -3.12
C THR A 158 -21.80 3.67 -4.64
#